data_5146ce8715ca0297668458673505918b
#
_entry.id   5146ce8715ca0297668458673505918b
#
_cell.length_a   1.000
_cell.length_b   1.000
_cell.length_c   1.000
_cell.angle_alpha   90.00
_cell.angle_beta   90.00
_cell.angle_gamma   90.00
#
_symmetry.space_group_name_H-M   'P 1'
#
loop_
_entity.id
_entity.type
_entity.pdbx_description
1 polymer ?
#
loop_
_entity_poly.entity_id
_entity_poly.type
_entity_poly.pdbx_seq_one_letter_code
_entity_poly.pdbx_strand_id
1 'polypeptide(L)'
;PIDVLLRRVLDSECDPLELDSGALAGTPGLVQAVRGGRVALANPLGSALVESPGFMGYIPAVARRLLGEELLLPSPQSWWCGRPDGLSHVLARLDDLVVEPVVTIPGGPKRYVPRLLDAAGRTALVDRIRARPGDWVGREVIERSVAPCWDGGRVVAAPVVLRLFSAATPEGPI
;
A
#
# COMPACT_ATOMS: atom_id res chain seq x y z
N PRO A 1 3.53 27.88 -18.33
CA PRO A 1 4.42 27.13 -17.45
C PRO A 1 3.66 26.60 -16.25
N ILE A 2 4.03 25.42 -15.76
CA ILE A 2 3.50 24.82 -14.54
C ILE A 2 4.68 24.61 -13.63
N ASP A 3 4.64 25.14 -12.41
CA ASP A 3 5.73 25.03 -11.45
C ASP A 3 5.57 23.81 -10.55
N VAL A 4 4.32 23.45 -10.22
CA VAL A 4 3.99 22.30 -9.36
C VAL A 4 2.86 21.50 -9.97
N LEU A 5 3.00 20.18 -9.95
CA LEU A 5 1.98 19.23 -10.38
C LEU A 5 1.58 18.31 -9.23
N LEU A 6 0.30 18.30 -8.86
CA LEU A 6 -0.25 17.31 -7.93
C LEU A 6 -0.50 15.99 -8.66
N ARG A 7 0.31 14.99 -8.34
CA ARG A 7 0.20 13.65 -8.93
C ARG A 7 -0.87 12.82 -8.21
N ARG A 8 -1.75 12.19 -9.00
CA ARG A 8 -2.78 11.27 -8.52
C ARG A 8 -2.80 9.93 -9.27
N VAL A 9 -1.78 9.67 -10.07
CA VAL A 9 -1.56 8.40 -10.76
C VAL A 9 -0.44 7.61 -10.09
N LEU A 10 -0.39 6.30 -10.31
CA LEU A 10 0.71 5.47 -9.79
C LEU A 10 2.05 5.93 -10.35
N ASP A 11 3.13 5.70 -9.59
CA ASP A 11 4.49 6.04 -10.04
C ASP A 11 4.80 5.46 -11.42
N SER A 12 4.51 4.18 -11.61
CA SER A 12 4.72 3.48 -12.89
C SER A 12 3.95 4.07 -14.07
N GLU A 13 2.83 4.70 -13.80
CA GLU A 13 1.94 5.25 -14.85
C GLU A 13 2.20 6.73 -15.17
N CYS A 14 3.15 7.38 -14.48
CA CYS A 14 3.37 8.82 -14.62
C CYS A 14 3.91 9.24 -15.99
N ASP A 15 4.72 8.41 -16.62
CA ASP A 15 5.38 8.74 -17.90
C ASP A 15 5.46 7.49 -18.78
N PRO A 16 4.66 7.40 -19.85
CA PRO A 16 4.66 6.25 -20.73
C PRO A 16 5.94 6.11 -21.57
N LEU A 17 6.80 7.12 -21.63
CA LEU A 17 8.05 7.03 -22.37
C LEU A 17 9.19 6.42 -21.54
N GLU A 18 9.19 6.65 -20.22
CA GLU A 18 10.29 6.21 -19.35
C GLU A 18 9.89 5.12 -18.34
N LEU A 19 8.59 4.91 -18.09
CA LEU A 19 8.10 3.97 -17.08
C LEU A 19 7.27 2.86 -17.73
N ASP A 20 5.93 2.96 -17.68
CA ASP A 20 5.04 1.97 -18.27
C ASP A 20 4.46 2.47 -19.60
N SER A 21 4.91 1.88 -20.71
CA SER A 21 4.46 2.25 -22.06
C SER A 21 2.96 2.01 -22.31
N GLY A 22 2.30 1.20 -21.47
CA GLY A 22 0.86 0.98 -21.51
C GLY A 22 0.04 2.01 -20.73
N ALA A 23 0.69 2.91 -19.99
CA ALA A 23 0.00 3.89 -19.16
C ALA A 23 -0.69 4.98 -19.97
N LEU A 24 -2.01 4.99 -19.93
CA LEU A 24 -2.83 5.99 -20.63
C LEU A 24 -3.01 7.30 -19.84
N ALA A 25 -2.80 7.25 -18.52
CA ALA A 25 -3.01 8.39 -17.62
C ALA A 25 -1.77 9.26 -17.42
N GLY A 26 -0.61 8.80 -17.90
CA GLY A 26 0.67 9.49 -17.73
C GLY A 26 0.89 10.63 -18.72
N THR A 27 1.85 11.49 -18.38
CA THR A 27 2.26 12.60 -19.23
C THR A 27 3.63 12.30 -19.83
N PRO A 28 3.75 12.11 -21.16
CA PRO A 28 5.02 11.86 -21.82
C PRO A 28 6.06 12.95 -21.53
N GLY A 29 7.25 12.55 -21.10
CA GLY A 29 8.36 13.47 -20.76
C GLY A 29 8.28 14.08 -19.37
N LEU A 30 7.33 13.67 -18.52
CA LEU A 30 7.21 14.17 -17.15
C LEU A 30 8.46 13.89 -16.32
N VAL A 31 9.02 12.66 -16.44
CA VAL A 31 10.23 12.27 -15.69
C VAL A 31 11.41 13.17 -16.05
N GLN A 32 11.59 13.49 -17.35
CA GLN A 32 12.62 14.43 -17.78
C GLN A 32 12.40 15.85 -17.27
N ALA A 33 11.15 16.32 -17.27
CA ALA A 33 10.83 17.64 -16.75
C ALA A 33 11.15 17.77 -15.27
N VAL A 34 10.84 16.73 -14.48
CA VAL A 34 11.16 16.66 -13.04
C VAL A 34 12.66 16.60 -12.81
N ARG A 35 13.39 15.72 -13.51
CA ARG A 35 14.85 15.63 -13.43
C ARG A 35 15.55 16.93 -13.82
N GLY A 36 14.98 17.64 -14.76
CA GLY A 36 15.48 18.95 -15.20
C GLY A 36 15.08 20.12 -14.29
N GLY A 37 14.40 19.86 -13.18
CA GLY A 37 13.95 20.89 -12.22
C GLY A 37 12.92 21.87 -12.79
N ARG A 38 12.21 21.50 -13.88
CA ARG A 38 11.24 22.37 -14.55
C ARG A 38 9.86 22.31 -13.93
N VAL A 39 9.56 21.24 -13.17
CA VAL A 39 8.31 21.04 -12.46
C VAL A 39 8.58 20.25 -11.17
N ALA A 40 7.98 20.67 -10.07
CA ALA A 40 7.97 19.91 -8.83
C ALA A 40 6.73 19.01 -8.79
N LEU A 41 6.89 17.80 -8.23
CA LEU A 41 5.77 16.87 -8.02
C LEU A 41 5.38 16.80 -6.55
N ALA A 42 4.12 16.91 -6.29
CA ALA A 42 3.47 16.52 -5.05
C ALA A 42 2.52 15.33 -5.39
N ASN A 43 2.77 14.12 -4.95
CA ASN A 43 3.91 13.52 -4.27
C ASN A 43 5.04 13.17 -5.26
N PRO A 44 6.32 13.10 -4.82
CA PRO A 44 7.43 12.81 -5.71
C PRO A 44 7.38 11.38 -6.26
N LEU A 45 8.08 11.14 -7.36
CA LEU A 45 8.31 9.80 -7.87
C LEU A 45 9.11 8.98 -6.84
N GLY A 46 8.78 7.69 -6.70
CA GLY A 46 9.35 6.81 -5.69
C GLY A 46 8.49 6.66 -4.43
N SER A 47 7.42 7.44 -4.26
CA SER A 47 6.51 7.33 -3.11
C SER A 47 5.81 5.96 -3.04
N ALA A 48 5.66 5.25 -4.17
CA ALA A 48 5.11 3.91 -4.22
C ALA A 48 5.86 2.91 -3.33
N LEU A 49 7.16 3.14 -3.07
CA LEU A 49 7.93 2.29 -2.16
C LEU A 49 7.37 2.35 -0.72
N VAL A 50 7.12 3.55 -0.21
CA VAL A 50 6.58 3.72 1.15
C VAL A 50 5.09 3.40 1.25
N GLU A 51 4.39 3.43 0.13
CA GLU A 51 2.98 3.01 0.03
C GLU A 51 2.84 1.48 -0.10
N SER A 52 3.94 0.77 -0.37
CA SER A 52 3.95 -0.68 -0.55
C SER A 52 3.51 -1.40 0.73
N PRO A 53 2.57 -2.36 0.63
CA PRO A 53 2.21 -3.22 1.76
C PRO A 53 3.41 -3.96 2.38
N GLY A 54 4.41 -4.29 1.57
CA GLY A 54 5.65 -4.91 2.04
C GLY A 54 6.50 -4.00 2.92
N PHE A 55 6.40 -2.68 2.75
CA PHE A 55 7.12 -1.71 3.55
C PHE A 55 6.46 -1.43 4.91
N MET A 56 5.14 -1.64 5.02
CA MET A 56 4.38 -1.30 6.23
C MET A 56 4.92 -1.95 7.51
N GLY A 57 5.40 -3.19 7.44
CA GLY A 57 6.00 -3.88 8.59
C GLY A 57 7.29 -3.25 9.11
N TYR A 58 7.93 -2.41 8.32
CA TYR A 58 9.19 -1.74 8.68
C TYR A 58 8.98 -0.32 9.19
N ILE A 59 7.80 0.29 8.98
CA ILE A 59 7.52 1.69 9.35
C ILE A 59 7.84 1.97 10.84
N PRO A 60 7.45 1.12 11.82
CA PRO A 60 7.78 1.39 13.23
C PRO A 60 9.28 1.44 13.48
N ALA A 61 10.06 0.54 12.86
CA ALA A 61 11.51 0.53 13.00
C ALA A 61 12.17 1.72 12.30
N VAL A 62 11.63 2.13 11.17
CA VAL A 62 12.07 3.32 10.42
C VAL A 62 11.79 4.59 11.22
N ALA A 63 10.61 4.74 11.82
CA ALA A 63 10.27 5.86 12.68
C ALA A 63 11.25 5.98 13.85
N ARG A 64 11.48 4.91 14.60
CA ARG A 64 12.48 4.89 15.67
C ARG A 64 13.88 5.28 15.18
N ARG A 65 14.29 4.76 14.03
CA ARG A 65 15.64 5.00 13.50
C ARG A 65 15.87 6.42 12.99
N LEU A 66 14.85 7.00 12.34
CA LEU A 66 14.96 8.32 11.71
C LEU A 66 14.52 9.48 12.62
N LEU A 67 13.47 9.25 13.41
CA LEU A 67 12.85 10.28 14.23
C LEU A 67 13.19 10.12 15.72
N GLY A 68 13.66 8.95 16.14
CA GLY A 68 13.86 8.62 17.55
C GLY A 68 12.56 8.43 18.34
N GLU A 69 11.44 8.24 17.64
CA GLU A 69 10.09 8.21 18.20
C GLU A 69 9.35 6.93 17.85
N GLU A 70 8.40 6.55 18.70
CA GLU A 70 7.42 5.51 18.40
C GLU A 70 6.25 6.13 17.63
N LEU A 71 5.59 5.30 16.81
CA LEU A 71 4.41 5.73 16.09
C LEU A 71 3.27 6.07 17.06
N LEU A 72 2.69 7.25 16.94
CA LEU A 72 1.49 7.65 17.69
C LEU A 72 0.24 6.85 17.26
N LEU A 73 0.15 6.53 15.96
CA LEU A 73 -0.88 5.66 15.43
C LEU A 73 -0.27 4.29 15.14
N PRO A 74 -0.79 3.21 15.76
CA PRO A 74 -0.27 1.88 15.51
C PRO A 74 -0.53 1.46 14.06
N SER A 75 0.46 0.83 13.45
CA SER A 75 0.31 0.19 12.14
C SER A 75 -0.08 -1.28 12.30
N PRO A 76 -0.89 -1.83 11.39
CA PRO A 76 -1.13 -3.26 11.33
C PRO A 76 0.18 -4.04 11.25
N GLN A 77 0.28 -5.14 11.99
CA GLN A 77 1.43 -6.02 11.83
C GLN A 77 1.42 -6.62 10.43
N SER A 78 2.60 -6.67 9.81
CA SER A 78 2.75 -7.26 8.48
C SER A 78 4.07 -8.02 8.36
N TRP A 79 4.04 -9.09 7.57
CA TRP A 79 5.15 -10.03 7.39
C TRP A 79 5.41 -10.20 5.91
N TRP A 80 6.56 -9.72 5.47
CA TRP A 80 6.98 -9.93 4.09
C TRP A 80 7.48 -11.35 3.87
N CYS A 81 6.89 -12.06 2.92
CA CYS A 81 7.23 -13.46 2.64
C CYS A 81 8.61 -13.63 1.97
N GLY A 82 9.25 -12.55 1.52
CA GLY A 82 10.63 -12.59 1.02
C GLY A 82 11.66 -12.92 2.11
N ARG A 83 11.27 -12.90 3.39
CA ARG A 83 12.09 -13.37 4.51
C ARG A 83 11.61 -14.75 4.98
N PRO A 84 12.51 -15.68 5.33
CA PRO A 84 12.11 -17.02 5.77
C PRO A 84 11.16 -17.03 6.97
N ASP A 85 11.40 -16.17 7.95
CA ASP A 85 10.57 -15.98 9.14
C ASP A 85 9.18 -15.45 8.77
N GLY A 86 9.10 -14.46 7.88
CA GLY A 86 7.85 -13.92 7.37
C GLY A 86 7.04 -14.93 6.58
N LEU A 87 7.68 -15.67 5.69
CA LEU A 87 7.04 -16.74 4.92
C LEU A 87 6.45 -17.82 5.84
N SER A 88 7.25 -18.29 6.81
CA SER A 88 6.80 -19.29 7.77
C SER A 88 5.60 -18.81 8.58
N HIS A 89 5.65 -17.56 9.05
CA HIS A 89 4.55 -16.96 9.79
C HIS A 89 3.26 -16.88 8.96
N VAL A 90 3.35 -16.36 7.72
CA VAL A 90 2.19 -16.19 6.84
C VAL A 90 1.55 -17.53 6.49
N LEU A 91 2.35 -18.54 6.17
CA LEU A 91 1.83 -19.87 5.84
C LEU A 91 1.20 -20.58 7.04
N ALA A 92 1.74 -20.39 8.25
CA ALA A 92 1.22 -20.99 9.48
C ALA A 92 -0.09 -20.33 9.96
N ARG A 93 -0.28 -19.04 9.67
CA ARG A 93 -1.42 -18.25 10.14
C ARG A 93 -2.29 -17.68 9.04
N LEU A 94 -2.36 -18.39 7.92
CA LEU A 94 -2.96 -17.89 6.68
C LEU A 94 -4.41 -17.38 6.86
N ASP A 95 -5.20 -18.02 7.72
CA ASP A 95 -6.62 -17.65 7.95
C ASP A 95 -6.80 -16.38 8.78
N ASP A 96 -5.80 -16.03 9.57
CA ASP A 96 -5.83 -14.83 10.42
C ASP A 96 -5.36 -13.58 9.68
N LEU A 97 -4.91 -13.74 8.43
CA LEU A 97 -4.25 -12.70 7.69
C LEU A 97 -5.02 -12.30 6.43
N VAL A 98 -4.74 -11.09 5.97
CA VAL A 98 -4.96 -10.67 4.59
C VAL A 98 -3.65 -10.85 3.85
N VAL A 99 -3.67 -11.51 2.70
CA VAL A 99 -2.49 -11.67 1.83
C VAL A 99 -2.64 -10.77 0.62
N GLU A 100 -1.64 -9.95 0.38
CA GLU A 100 -1.66 -8.98 -0.71
C GLU A 100 -0.30 -8.92 -1.42
N PRO A 101 -0.27 -8.48 -2.68
CA PRO A 101 0.99 -8.31 -3.39
C PRO A 101 1.79 -7.15 -2.78
N VAL A 102 3.12 -7.29 -2.76
CA VAL A 102 4.04 -6.23 -2.29
C VAL A 102 3.92 -4.97 -3.14
N VAL A 103 3.71 -5.15 -4.45
CA VAL A 103 3.50 -4.05 -5.39
C VAL A 103 2.14 -4.20 -6.03
N THR A 104 1.32 -3.17 -5.94
CA THR A 104 0.03 -3.11 -6.64
C THR A 104 0.27 -2.62 -8.07
N ILE A 105 -0.10 -3.46 -9.04
CA ILE A 105 -0.07 -3.11 -10.47
C ILE A 105 -1.47 -3.24 -11.06
N PRO A 106 -1.86 -2.38 -12.01
CA PRO A 106 -3.13 -2.49 -12.71
C PRO A 106 -3.28 -3.88 -13.35
N GLY A 107 -4.44 -4.54 -13.14
CA GLY A 107 -4.67 -5.89 -13.66
C GLY A 107 -3.87 -7.03 -13.00
N GLY A 108 -2.99 -6.71 -12.08
CA GLY A 108 -2.15 -7.68 -11.36
C GLY A 108 -2.89 -8.44 -10.25
N PRO A 109 -2.14 -9.20 -9.44
CA PRO A 109 -2.70 -9.96 -8.33
C PRO A 109 -3.45 -9.06 -7.36
N LYS A 110 -4.59 -9.54 -6.88
CA LYS A 110 -5.44 -8.82 -5.92
C LYS A 110 -5.11 -9.26 -4.49
N ARG A 111 -5.64 -8.50 -3.55
CA ARG A 111 -5.65 -8.87 -2.13
C ARG A 111 -6.57 -10.08 -1.92
N TYR A 112 -6.10 -11.03 -1.12
CA TYR A 112 -6.84 -12.22 -0.70
C TYR A 112 -7.20 -12.15 0.77
N VAL A 113 -8.35 -12.68 1.12
CA VAL A 113 -8.77 -12.98 2.49
C VAL A 113 -8.88 -14.51 2.58
N PRO A 114 -7.82 -15.22 2.99
CA PRO A 114 -7.72 -16.67 2.83
C PRO A 114 -8.86 -17.46 3.47
N ARG A 115 -9.36 -17.00 4.62
CA ARG A 115 -10.52 -17.62 5.31
C ARG A 115 -11.81 -17.63 4.49
N LEU A 116 -11.90 -16.81 3.43
CA LEU A 116 -13.06 -16.75 2.53
C LEU A 116 -12.86 -17.58 1.26
N LEU A 117 -11.69 -18.19 1.07
CA LEU A 117 -11.38 -19.02 -0.07
C LEU A 117 -11.82 -20.46 0.19
N ASP A 118 -12.26 -21.13 -0.86
CA ASP A 118 -12.43 -22.59 -0.85
C ASP A 118 -11.08 -23.31 -0.81
N ALA A 119 -11.10 -24.62 -0.63
CA ALA A 119 -9.89 -25.42 -0.52
C ALA A 119 -8.96 -25.30 -1.75
N ALA A 120 -9.53 -25.24 -2.95
CA ALA A 120 -8.77 -25.11 -4.20
C ALA A 120 -8.11 -23.73 -4.31
N GLY A 121 -8.87 -22.67 -4.04
CA GLY A 121 -8.35 -21.30 -4.03
C GLY A 121 -7.27 -21.07 -2.99
N ARG A 122 -7.42 -21.69 -1.80
CA ARG A 122 -6.42 -21.67 -0.75
C ARG A 122 -5.12 -22.37 -1.17
N THR A 123 -5.21 -23.57 -1.73
CA THR A 123 -4.05 -24.30 -2.26
C THR A 123 -3.35 -23.46 -3.33
N ALA A 124 -4.09 -22.93 -4.29
CA ALA A 124 -3.53 -22.09 -5.35
C ALA A 124 -2.83 -20.82 -4.81
N LEU A 125 -3.36 -20.21 -3.74
CA LEU A 125 -2.73 -19.08 -3.10
C LEU A 125 -1.40 -19.47 -2.43
N VAL A 126 -1.38 -20.58 -1.69
CA VAL A 126 -0.16 -21.11 -1.05
C VAL A 126 0.91 -21.41 -2.10
N ASP A 127 0.55 -22.04 -3.21
CA ASP A 127 1.48 -22.35 -4.30
C ASP A 127 2.05 -21.09 -4.94
N ARG A 128 1.24 -20.05 -5.12
CA ARG A 128 1.71 -18.74 -5.62
C ARG A 128 2.68 -18.07 -4.66
N ILE A 129 2.39 -18.09 -3.35
CA ILE A 129 3.27 -17.54 -2.32
C ILE A 129 4.61 -18.28 -2.34
N ARG A 130 4.59 -19.61 -2.38
CA ARG A 130 5.82 -20.42 -2.41
C ARG A 130 6.63 -20.25 -3.68
N ALA A 131 5.96 -20.09 -4.82
CA ALA A 131 6.63 -19.91 -6.10
C ALA A 131 7.39 -18.58 -6.18
N ARG A 132 6.85 -17.51 -5.61
CA ARG A 132 7.47 -16.18 -5.59
C ARG A 132 7.21 -15.47 -4.26
N PRO A 133 7.87 -15.89 -3.18
CA PRO A 133 7.59 -15.36 -1.85
C PRO A 133 7.86 -13.86 -1.73
N GLY A 134 8.86 -13.34 -2.45
CA GLY A 134 9.17 -11.91 -2.45
C GLY A 134 8.05 -10.99 -2.96
N ASP A 135 7.10 -11.55 -3.72
CA ASP A 135 5.96 -10.78 -4.26
C ASP A 135 4.81 -10.61 -3.26
N TRP A 136 4.86 -11.26 -2.09
CA TRP A 136 3.73 -11.34 -1.18
C TRP A 136 4.03 -10.84 0.23
N VAL A 137 3.00 -10.30 0.86
CA VAL A 137 3.00 -9.90 2.27
C VAL A 137 1.69 -10.37 2.92
N GLY A 138 1.81 -10.91 4.13
CA GLY A 138 0.67 -11.15 5.01
C GLY A 138 0.52 -9.99 5.99
N ARG A 139 -0.70 -9.53 6.20
CA ARG A 139 -1.02 -8.46 7.14
C ARG A 139 -2.15 -8.90 8.05
N GLU A 140 -2.09 -8.52 9.32
CA GLU A 140 -3.16 -8.84 10.27
C GLU A 140 -4.51 -8.26 9.82
N VAL A 141 -5.57 -9.00 10.11
CA VAL A 141 -6.95 -8.52 9.91
C VAL A 141 -7.27 -7.56 11.03
N ILE A 142 -7.60 -6.31 10.68
CA ILE A 142 -8.04 -5.32 11.64
C ILE A 142 -9.57 -5.29 11.65
N GLU A 143 -10.13 -5.43 12.84
CA GLU A 143 -11.53 -5.12 13.08
C GLU A 143 -11.74 -3.60 12.99
N ARG A 144 -12.66 -3.21 12.13
CA ARG A 144 -12.97 -1.78 11.95
C ARG A 144 -13.81 -1.28 13.10
N SER A 145 -13.51 -0.09 13.58
CA SER A 145 -14.43 0.65 14.45
C SER A 145 -15.77 0.87 13.74
N VAL A 146 -16.83 0.91 14.51
CA VAL A 146 -18.18 1.16 13.99
C VAL A 146 -18.71 2.49 14.53
N ALA A 147 -19.55 3.15 13.74
CA ALA A 147 -20.30 4.34 14.15
C ALA A 147 -21.79 4.17 13.83
N PRO A 148 -22.66 4.89 14.55
CA PRO A 148 -24.08 4.94 14.21
C PRO A 148 -24.26 5.50 12.81
N CYS A 149 -24.97 4.77 11.95
CA CYS A 149 -25.28 5.18 10.59
C CYS A 149 -26.78 5.02 10.34
N TRP A 150 -27.41 6.00 9.68
CA TRP A 150 -28.81 5.91 9.28
C TRP A 150 -28.94 5.07 8.02
N ASP A 151 -29.68 3.98 8.11
CA ASP A 151 -29.96 3.07 6.99
C ASP A 151 -31.48 3.04 6.75
N GLY A 152 -31.98 4.00 5.99
CA GLY A 152 -33.31 4.05 5.41
C GLY A 152 -34.51 3.92 6.37
N GLY A 153 -34.34 4.00 7.68
CA GLY A 153 -35.43 3.86 8.67
C GLY A 153 -34.97 3.48 10.07
N ARG A 154 -33.71 3.13 10.24
CA ARG A 154 -33.11 2.72 11.51
C ARG A 154 -31.66 3.13 11.63
N VAL A 155 -31.18 3.24 12.86
CA VAL A 155 -29.75 3.41 13.14
C VAL A 155 -29.11 2.02 13.22
N VAL A 156 -28.04 1.83 12.45
CA VAL A 156 -27.23 0.61 12.45
C VAL A 156 -25.78 0.93 12.77
N ALA A 157 -25.05 -0.03 13.32
CA ALA A 157 -23.60 0.08 13.48
C ALA A 157 -22.93 -0.21 12.13
N ALA A 158 -22.29 0.78 11.53
CA ALA A 158 -21.59 0.65 10.25
C ALA A 158 -20.08 0.81 10.43
N PRO A 159 -19.24 0.01 9.72
CA PRO A 159 -17.81 0.15 9.75
C PRO A 159 -17.37 1.52 9.25
N VAL A 160 -16.43 2.15 9.95
CA VAL A 160 -15.92 3.48 9.62
C VAL A 160 -14.45 3.40 9.24
N VAL A 161 -14.07 4.14 8.19
CA VAL A 161 -12.70 4.38 7.79
C VAL A 161 -12.51 5.89 7.64
N LEU A 162 -11.51 6.44 8.31
CA LEU A 162 -11.13 7.83 8.15
C LEU A 162 -9.97 7.94 7.17
N ARG A 163 -10.06 8.85 6.22
CA ARG A 163 -8.95 9.24 5.36
C ARG A 163 -8.48 10.62 5.76
N LEU A 164 -7.23 10.70 6.15
CA LEU A 164 -6.58 11.96 6.48
C LEU A 164 -5.67 12.37 5.32
N PHE A 165 -5.57 13.66 5.09
CA PHE A 165 -4.62 14.27 4.18
C PHE A 165 -3.71 15.16 5.01
N SER A 166 -2.42 15.08 4.74
CA SER A 166 -1.42 15.90 5.41
C SER A 166 -0.48 16.46 4.37
N ALA A 167 -0.09 17.70 4.54
CA ALA A 167 0.93 18.35 3.72
C ALA A 167 2.10 18.74 4.60
N ALA A 168 3.33 18.44 4.16
CA ALA A 168 4.54 18.87 4.85
C ALA A 168 4.75 20.37 4.62
N THR A 169 4.96 21.13 5.69
CA THR A 169 5.35 22.54 5.63
C THR A 169 6.63 22.77 6.44
N PRO A 170 7.31 23.93 6.26
CA PRO A 170 8.48 24.27 7.08
C PRO A 170 8.20 24.28 8.59
N GLU A 171 6.95 24.57 8.98
CA GLU A 171 6.49 24.62 10.38
C GLU A 171 6.03 23.25 10.90
N GLY A 172 5.99 22.24 10.06
CA GLY A 172 5.51 20.90 10.36
C GLY A 172 4.33 20.47 9.47
N PRO A 173 3.82 19.25 9.66
CA PRO A 173 2.68 18.77 8.89
C PRO A 173 1.37 19.46 9.31
N ILE A 174 0.54 19.78 8.32
CA ILE A 174 -0.83 20.30 8.49
C ILE A 174 -1.86 19.34 7.93
#